data_ace6417af0870e0fb27757d1a05ad6b1
#
_entry.id   ace6417af0870e0fb27757d1a05ad6b1
#
_cell.length_a   1.000
_cell.length_b   1.000
_cell.length_c   1.000
_cell.angle_alpha   90.00
_cell.angle_beta   90.00
_cell.angle_gamma   90.00
#
_symmetry.space_group_name_H-M   'P 1'
#
loop_
_entity.id
_entity.type
_entity.pdbx_description
1 polymer ?
#
loop_
_entity_poly.entity_id
_entity_poly.type
_entity_poly.pdbx_seq_one_letter_code
_entity_poly.pdbx_strand_id
1 'polypeptide(L)'
;MRILEGLFLSQLSVLNVVIRLLLAVIFSGIIGLDRAYKHRPAGLRTHILVCLGACIIAMIQKNIGFDALEMARQYPQYKGVLRADDARLIAQVVSGIGFLGAGTIIVEHHSIRGLTTAASLWVVACLGIAIGMGDYIIAIVGFLVVYAVLGFLKKIIKISPVRKLKIEYKHKLDTKKFIDEYFQRHDITVEGVRFSVSNFNDTKIYTNVYSIDFGKNIDYVDIVEGLSMNENVIKVETINV
;
A
#
# COMPACT_ATOMS: atom_id res chain seq x y z
N MET A 1 30.71 -25.02 13.74
CA MET A 1 30.04 -25.56 12.53
C MET A 1 28.99 -26.61 12.88
N ARG A 2 29.27 -27.65 13.70
CA ARG A 2 28.29 -28.68 14.11
C ARG A 2 27.04 -28.18 14.85
N ILE A 3 27.14 -27.11 15.61
CA ILE A 3 25.99 -26.51 16.34
C ILE A 3 25.02 -25.84 15.36
N LEU A 4 25.52 -25.24 14.29
CA LEU A 4 24.69 -24.64 13.24
C LEU A 4 24.02 -25.70 12.34
N GLU A 5 24.69 -26.83 12.05
CA GLU A 5 24.11 -27.93 11.29
C GLU A 5 22.96 -28.62 12.07
N GLY A 6 23.11 -28.80 13.38
CA GLY A 6 22.03 -29.30 14.26
C GLY A 6 20.81 -28.39 14.34
N LEU A 7 20.96 -27.07 14.13
CA LEU A 7 19.87 -26.11 14.10
C LEU A 7 19.03 -26.18 12.81
N PHE A 8 19.63 -26.68 11.72
CA PHE A 8 19.00 -26.73 10.38
C PHE A 8 18.31 -28.06 10.05
N LEU A 9 18.65 -29.16 10.76
CA LEU A 9 18.19 -30.51 10.45
C LEU A 9 17.29 -31.15 11.52
N SER A 10 17.00 -30.50 12.63
CA SER A 10 16.13 -31.04 13.67
C SER A 10 14.68 -30.61 13.53
N GLN A 11 13.73 -31.44 13.99
CA GLN A 11 12.37 -31.04 14.35
C GLN A 11 12.41 -29.64 14.99
N LEU A 12 11.45 -28.78 14.64
CA LEU A 12 11.40 -27.41 15.17
C LEU A 12 11.41 -27.44 16.71
N SER A 13 12.53 -27.10 17.32
CA SER A 13 12.59 -26.95 18.78
C SER A 13 11.69 -25.76 19.20
N VAL A 14 11.16 -25.82 20.43
CA VAL A 14 10.33 -24.74 20.97
C VAL A 14 11.03 -23.38 20.84
N LEU A 15 12.34 -23.35 21.10
CA LEU A 15 13.14 -22.14 20.97
C LEU A 15 13.14 -21.60 19.52
N ASN A 16 13.29 -22.46 18.53
CA ASN A 16 13.23 -22.06 17.12
C ASN A 16 11.87 -21.52 16.71
N VAL A 17 10.78 -22.11 17.19
CA VAL A 17 9.42 -21.61 16.97
C VAL A 17 9.26 -20.21 17.55
N VAL A 18 9.68 -20.02 18.82
CA VAL A 18 9.59 -18.71 19.48
C VAL A 18 10.42 -17.65 18.76
N ILE A 19 11.65 -17.95 18.37
CA ILE A 19 12.51 -16.99 17.64
C ILE A 19 11.86 -16.59 16.31
N ARG A 20 11.34 -17.55 15.53
CA ARG A 20 10.66 -17.25 14.26
C ARG A 20 9.44 -16.38 14.44
N LEU A 21 8.60 -16.68 15.42
CA LEU A 21 7.42 -15.87 15.71
C LEU A 21 7.80 -14.46 16.17
N LEU A 22 8.81 -14.30 17.00
CA LEU A 22 9.31 -12.99 17.41
C LEU A 22 9.86 -12.18 16.23
N LEU A 23 10.64 -12.80 15.35
CA LEU A 23 11.13 -12.15 14.14
C LEU A 23 9.97 -11.71 13.21
N ALA A 24 8.95 -12.56 13.07
CA ALA A 24 7.76 -12.23 12.30
C ALA A 24 7.04 -11.01 12.89
N VAL A 25 6.89 -10.94 14.22
CA VAL A 25 6.30 -9.78 14.92
C VAL A 25 7.12 -8.52 14.70
N ILE A 26 8.46 -8.61 14.84
CA ILE A 26 9.35 -7.45 14.73
C ILE A 26 9.31 -6.88 13.29
N PHE A 27 9.53 -7.71 12.28
CA PHE A 27 9.60 -7.24 10.90
C PHE A 27 8.27 -6.69 10.39
N SER A 28 7.20 -7.43 10.63
CA SER A 28 5.85 -6.97 10.24
C SER A 28 5.35 -5.81 11.09
N GLY A 29 5.76 -5.78 12.36
CA GLY A 29 5.45 -4.69 13.27
C GLY A 29 6.04 -3.36 12.80
N ILE A 30 7.31 -3.33 12.39
CA ILE A 30 7.96 -2.12 11.86
C ILE A 30 7.23 -1.63 10.61
N ILE A 31 6.90 -2.53 9.66
CA ILE A 31 6.13 -2.18 8.47
C ILE A 31 4.74 -1.66 8.86
N GLY A 32 4.04 -2.38 9.73
CA GLY A 32 2.69 -2.02 10.18
C GLY A 32 2.63 -0.70 10.95
N LEU A 33 3.67 -0.36 11.73
CA LEU A 33 3.82 0.94 12.40
C LEU A 33 3.93 2.08 11.38
N ASP A 34 4.78 1.93 10.35
CA ASP A 34 4.90 2.94 9.29
C ASP A 34 3.55 3.16 8.58
N ARG A 35 2.77 2.09 8.37
CA ARG A 35 1.44 2.16 7.78
C ARG A 35 0.42 2.85 8.69
N ALA A 36 0.42 2.51 9.97
CA ALA A 36 -0.44 3.12 10.98
C ALA A 36 -0.13 4.61 11.15
N TYR A 37 1.14 4.98 11.20
CA TYR A 37 1.57 6.38 11.32
C TYR A 37 1.15 7.23 10.10
N LYS A 38 1.09 6.62 8.92
CA LYS A 38 0.63 7.27 7.69
C LYS A 38 -0.89 7.20 7.48
N HIS A 39 -1.66 6.82 8.48
CA HIS A 39 -3.13 6.67 8.42
C HIS A 39 -3.62 5.85 7.22
N ARG A 40 -2.91 4.75 6.93
CA ARG A 40 -3.30 3.85 5.83
C ARG A 40 -4.23 2.74 6.32
N PRO A 41 -5.18 2.27 5.48
CA PRO A 41 -5.94 1.07 5.80
C PRO A 41 -5.00 -0.10 6.11
N ALA A 42 -5.36 -1.00 7.01
CA ALA A 42 -4.51 -2.04 7.57
C ALA A 42 -3.22 -1.48 8.24
N GLY A 43 -3.28 -1.36 9.55
CA GLY A 43 -2.19 -0.87 10.40
C GLY A 43 -1.37 -1.99 11.05
N LEU A 44 -0.81 -1.71 12.22
CA LEU A 44 0.09 -2.57 12.99
C LEU A 44 -0.45 -3.99 13.21
N ARG A 45 -1.65 -4.11 13.79
CA ARG A 45 -2.22 -5.41 14.15
C ARG A 45 -2.43 -6.31 12.94
N THR A 46 -2.93 -5.76 11.83
CA THR A 46 -3.22 -6.50 10.61
C THR A 46 -1.94 -7.08 10.00
N HIS A 47 -0.88 -6.27 9.89
CA HIS A 47 0.41 -6.73 9.36
C HIS A 47 1.03 -7.82 10.24
N ILE A 48 1.01 -7.67 11.57
CA ILE A 48 1.53 -8.68 12.49
C ILE A 48 0.77 -9.99 12.34
N LEU A 49 -0.56 -9.97 12.37
CA LEU A 49 -1.37 -11.19 12.29
C LEU A 49 -1.20 -11.92 10.95
N VAL A 50 -1.10 -11.20 9.84
CA VAL A 50 -0.85 -11.77 8.51
C VAL A 50 0.52 -12.46 8.47
N CYS A 51 1.57 -11.80 8.96
CA CYS A 51 2.91 -12.36 8.99
C CYS A 51 3.00 -13.59 9.89
N LEU A 52 2.41 -13.51 11.08
CA LEU A 52 2.36 -14.64 12.02
C LEU A 52 1.63 -15.84 11.42
N GLY A 53 0.44 -15.63 10.82
CA GLY A 53 -0.31 -16.71 10.17
C GLY A 53 0.50 -17.39 9.07
N ALA A 54 1.12 -16.60 8.20
CA ALA A 54 1.98 -17.12 7.14
C ALA A 54 3.21 -17.86 7.68
N CYS A 55 3.83 -17.34 8.75
CA CYS A 55 4.98 -17.98 9.42
C CYS A 55 4.60 -19.32 10.05
N ILE A 56 3.45 -19.40 10.72
CA ILE A 56 2.94 -20.62 11.33
C ILE A 56 2.69 -21.69 10.25
N ILE A 57 2.00 -21.33 9.17
CA ILE A 57 1.72 -22.27 8.06
C ILE A 57 3.01 -22.76 7.43
N ALA A 58 4.02 -21.89 7.23
CA ALA A 58 5.31 -22.28 6.68
C ALA A 58 6.06 -23.23 7.61
N MET A 59 6.00 -23.04 8.92
CA MET A 59 6.59 -23.99 9.89
C MET A 59 5.88 -25.35 9.86
N ILE A 60 4.55 -25.38 9.76
CA ILE A 60 3.77 -26.61 9.64
C ILE A 60 4.16 -27.35 8.34
N GLN A 61 4.25 -26.64 7.22
CA GLN A 61 4.66 -27.21 5.94
C GLN A 61 6.04 -27.85 6.03
N LYS A 62 7.00 -27.18 6.68
CA LYS A 62 8.34 -27.69 6.89
C LYS A 62 8.35 -28.96 7.74
N ASN A 63 7.52 -29.02 8.80
CA ASN A 63 7.41 -30.24 9.61
C ASN A 63 6.83 -31.41 8.83
N ILE A 64 5.80 -31.19 8.00
CA ILE A 64 5.21 -32.24 7.15
C ILE A 64 6.28 -32.84 6.22
N GLY A 65 7.11 -32.00 5.59
CA GLY A 65 8.22 -32.47 4.75
C GLY A 65 9.26 -33.28 5.55
N PHE A 66 9.61 -32.81 6.75
CA PHE A 66 10.52 -33.50 7.64
C PHE A 66 9.99 -34.87 8.09
N ASP A 67 8.73 -34.95 8.53
CA ASP A 67 8.07 -36.17 9.00
C ASP A 67 8.00 -37.22 7.86
N ALA A 68 7.67 -36.77 6.63
CA ALA A 68 7.66 -37.66 5.48
C ALA A 68 9.04 -38.23 5.14
N LEU A 69 10.09 -37.41 5.26
CA LEU A 69 11.46 -37.84 5.05
C LEU A 69 11.91 -38.84 6.13
N GLU A 70 11.55 -38.60 7.38
CA GLU A 70 11.89 -39.51 8.49
C GLU A 70 11.16 -40.84 8.37
N MET A 71 9.86 -40.85 8.02
CA MET A 71 9.12 -42.06 7.71
C MET A 71 9.74 -42.85 6.55
N ALA A 72 10.18 -42.18 5.48
CA ALA A 72 10.84 -42.85 4.35
C ALA A 72 12.20 -43.48 4.71
N ARG A 73 12.87 -42.91 5.75
CA ARG A 73 14.11 -43.49 6.29
C ARG A 73 13.85 -44.70 7.17
N GLN A 74 12.84 -44.62 8.05
CA GLN A 74 12.48 -45.71 8.97
C GLN A 74 11.86 -46.90 8.26
N TYR A 75 11.10 -46.64 7.18
CA TYR A 75 10.36 -47.66 6.44
C TYR A 75 10.72 -47.64 4.94
N PRO A 76 11.87 -48.21 4.53
CA PRO A 76 12.34 -48.17 3.13
C PRO A 76 11.36 -48.73 2.10
N GLN A 77 10.51 -49.68 2.53
CA GLN A 77 9.46 -50.30 1.69
C GLN A 77 8.40 -49.29 1.21
N TYR A 78 8.22 -48.14 1.88
CA TYR A 78 7.28 -47.13 1.49
C TYR A 78 7.89 -45.95 0.71
N LYS A 79 9.18 -46.03 0.33
CA LYS A 79 9.91 -44.97 -0.35
C LYS A 79 9.27 -44.46 -1.65
N GLY A 80 8.47 -45.31 -2.33
CA GLY A 80 7.76 -44.92 -3.56
C GLY A 80 6.35 -44.39 -3.36
N VAL A 81 5.79 -44.56 -2.15
CA VAL A 81 4.40 -44.20 -1.81
C VAL A 81 4.33 -42.89 -1.03
N LEU A 82 5.31 -42.64 -0.15
CA LEU A 82 5.40 -41.43 0.65
C LEU A 82 5.87 -40.25 -0.21
N ARG A 83 4.96 -39.35 -0.53
CA ARG A 83 5.23 -38.09 -1.23
C ARG A 83 4.82 -36.93 -0.34
N ALA A 84 5.78 -36.11 0.06
CA ALA A 84 5.48 -34.79 0.65
C ALA A 84 5.46 -33.75 -0.48
N ASP A 85 4.46 -32.88 -0.44
CA ASP A 85 4.39 -31.71 -1.32
C ASP A 85 4.85 -30.50 -0.50
N ASP A 86 6.08 -30.09 -0.72
CA ASP A 86 6.74 -29.05 0.08
C ASP A 86 6.20 -27.63 -0.15
N ALA A 87 5.29 -27.46 -1.10
CA ALA A 87 4.75 -26.14 -1.47
C ALA A 87 3.25 -25.98 -1.24
N ARG A 88 2.49 -27.02 -0.92
CA ARG A 88 1.02 -27.02 -0.95
C ARG A 88 0.41 -25.97 -0.02
N LEU A 89 0.78 -25.96 1.26
CA LEU A 89 0.21 -25.03 2.23
C LEU A 89 0.69 -23.61 1.96
N ILE A 90 1.95 -23.44 1.54
CA ILE A 90 2.51 -22.15 1.18
C ILE A 90 1.78 -21.57 -0.04
N ALA A 91 1.49 -22.38 -1.06
CA ALA A 91 0.72 -21.94 -2.23
C ALA A 91 -0.69 -21.44 -1.84
N GLN A 92 -1.34 -22.09 -0.86
CA GLN A 92 -2.63 -21.66 -0.36
C GLN A 92 -2.55 -20.33 0.41
N VAL A 93 -1.47 -20.09 1.17
CA VAL A 93 -1.26 -18.79 1.82
C VAL A 93 -1.10 -17.70 0.76
N VAL A 94 -0.24 -17.92 -0.25
CA VAL A 94 0.01 -16.93 -1.32
C VAL A 94 -1.26 -16.60 -2.09
N SER A 95 -2.11 -17.60 -2.37
CA SER A 95 -3.41 -17.40 -3.01
C SER A 95 -4.41 -16.73 -2.06
N GLY A 96 -4.51 -17.22 -0.82
CA GLY A 96 -5.50 -16.78 0.17
C GLY A 96 -5.31 -15.32 0.61
N ILE A 97 -4.07 -14.83 0.70
CA ILE A 97 -3.80 -13.45 1.08
C ILE A 97 -4.35 -12.45 0.05
N GLY A 98 -4.56 -12.88 -1.20
CA GLY A 98 -5.19 -12.08 -2.23
C GLY A 98 -6.58 -11.59 -1.84
N PHE A 99 -7.36 -12.43 -1.14
CA PHE A 99 -8.68 -12.06 -0.62
C PHE A 99 -8.61 -10.93 0.41
N LEU A 100 -7.67 -11.01 1.37
CA LEU A 100 -7.46 -9.95 2.36
C LEU A 100 -6.95 -8.66 1.68
N GLY A 101 -6.05 -8.80 0.71
CA GLY A 101 -5.57 -7.66 -0.08
C GLY A 101 -6.70 -6.97 -0.83
N ALA A 102 -7.52 -7.72 -1.54
CA ALA A 102 -8.68 -7.19 -2.26
C ALA A 102 -9.66 -6.46 -1.33
N GLY A 103 -9.88 -6.99 -0.11
CA GLY A 103 -10.71 -6.34 0.92
C GLY A 103 -10.21 -4.96 1.40
N THR A 104 -8.96 -4.59 1.10
CA THR A 104 -8.42 -3.26 1.42
C THR A 104 -8.52 -2.27 0.26
N ILE A 105 -8.91 -2.72 -0.92
CA ILE A 105 -9.04 -1.87 -2.11
C ILE A 105 -10.44 -1.29 -2.17
N ILE A 106 -10.53 0.02 -2.07
CA ILE A 106 -11.79 0.77 -2.11
C ILE A 106 -11.83 1.57 -3.42
N VAL A 107 -12.90 1.38 -4.17
CA VAL A 107 -13.15 2.12 -5.42
C VAL A 107 -14.30 3.10 -5.14
N GLU A 108 -14.00 4.39 -5.14
CA GLU A 108 -14.97 5.47 -4.94
C GLU A 108 -14.98 6.38 -6.17
N HIS A 109 -16.12 6.44 -6.88
CA HIS A 109 -16.35 7.29 -8.05
C HIS A 109 -15.20 7.26 -9.08
N HIS A 110 -14.13 8.03 -8.88
CA HIS A 110 -12.99 8.15 -9.79
C HIS A 110 -11.64 7.95 -9.10
N SER A 111 -11.63 7.43 -7.88
CA SER A 111 -10.40 7.18 -7.12
C SER A 111 -10.33 5.74 -6.64
N ILE A 112 -9.13 5.15 -6.73
CA ILE A 112 -8.85 3.83 -6.20
C ILE A 112 -7.88 4.00 -5.03
N ARG A 113 -8.29 3.54 -3.85
CA ARG A 113 -7.47 3.59 -2.62
C ARG A 113 -7.14 2.18 -2.15
N GLY A 114 -6.08 2.02 -1.36
CA GLY A 114 -5.75 0.73 -0.75
C GLY A 114 -4.81 -0.17 -1.54
N LEU A 115 -4.46 0.13 -2.82
CA LEU A 115 -3.58 -0.70 -3.64
C LEU A 115 -2.22 -0.97 -2.97
N THR A 116 -1.56 0.07 -2.43
CA THR A 116 -0.29 -0.09 -1.71
C THR A 116 -0.48 -0.89 -0.41
N THR A 117 -1.65 -0.79 0.22
CA THR A 117 -1.99 -1.57 1.42
C THR A 117 -2.12 -3.05 1.08
N ALA A 118 -2.86 -3.39 0.02
CA ALA A 118 -2.99 -4.74 -0.48
C ALA A 118 -1.61 -5.36 -0.80
N ALA A 119 -0.77 -4.61 -1.54
CA ALA A 119 0.58 -5.04 -1.85
C ALA A 119 1.45 -5.24 -0.58
N SER A 120 1.34 -4.34 0.43
CA SER A 120 2.11 -4.48 1.67
C SER A 120 1.69 -5.69 2.50
N LEU A 121 0.40 -6.04 2.54
CA LEU A 121 -0.08 -7.25 3.21
C LEU A 121 0.43 -8.51 2.52
N TRP A 122 0.43 -8.52 1.18
CA TRP A 122 0.95 -9.66 0.40
C TRP A 122 2.44 -9.88 0.67
N VAL A 123 3.24 -8.83 0.63
CA VAL A 123 4.69 -8.91 0.90
C VAL A 123 4.97 -9.34 2.35
N VAL A 124 4.21 -8.83 3.32
CA VAL A 124 4.37 -9.23 4.73
C VAL A 124 4.05 -10.71 4.94
N ALA A 125 3.07 -11.27 4.21
CA ALA A 125 2.84 -12.71 4.21
C ALA A 125 4.04 -13.48 3.65
N CYS A 126 4.66 -13.01 2.56
CA CYS A 126 5.87 -13.62 2.00
C CYS A 126 7.05 -13.57 3.00
N LEU A 127 7.22 -12.46 3.73
CA LEU A 127 8.22 -12.38 4.81
C LEU A 127 7.93 -13.41 5.91
N GLY A 128 6.67 -13.59 6.29
CA GLY A 128 6.23 -14.62 7.24
C GLY A 128 6.59 -16.02 6.77
N ILE A 129 6.35 -16.32 5.48
CA ILE A 129 6.73 -17.61 4.88
C ILE A 129 8.26 -17.81 4.95
N ALA A 130 9.05 -16.83 4.54
CA ALA A 130 10.51 -16.93 4.57
C ALA A 130 11.04 -17.16 5.99
N ILE A 131 10.53 -16.44 6.99
CA ILE A 131 10.89 -16.63 8.39
C ILE A 131 10.47 -18.03 8.87
N GLY A 132 9.25 -18.46 8.54
CA GLY A 132 8.70 -19.77 8.92
C GLY A 132 9.47 -20.94 8.30
N MET A 133 9.95 -20.80 7.07
CA MET A 133 10.85 -21.78 6.43
C MET A 133 12.26 -21.75 7.00
N GLY A 134 12.66 -20.68 7.68
CA GLY A 134 14.01 -20.49 8.22
C GLY A 134 14.98 -19.83 7.23
N ASP A 135 14.48 -19.26 6.15
CA ASP A 135 15.26 -18.54 5.14
C ASP A 135 15.53 -17.09 5.58
N TYR A 136 16.30 -16.96 6.67
CA TYR A 136 16.52 -15.68 7.32
C TYR A 136 17.20 -14.64 6.42
N ILE A 137 18.07 -15.06 5.52
CA ILE A 137 18.73 -14.16 4.57
C ILE A 137 17.69 -13.51 3.66
N ILE A 138 16.77 -14.31 3.10
CA ILE A 138 15.68 -13.81 2.26
C ILE A 138 14.76 -12.88 3.07
N ALA A 139 14.45 -13.26 4.31
CA ALA A 139 13.59 -12.48 5.19
C ALA A 139 14.20 -11.11 5.52
N ILE A 140 15.50 -11.05 5.90
CA ILE A 140 16.19 -9.82 6.28
C ILE A 140 16.36 -8.91 5.06
N VAL A 141 16.91 -9.42 3.95
CA VAL A 141 17.12 -8.62 2.74
C VAL A 141 15.78 -8.15 2.18
N GLY A 142 14.79 -9.04 2.12
CA GLY A 142 13.43 -8.71 1.68
C GLY A 142 12.79 -7.61 2.55
N PHE A 143 12.89 -7.73 3.88
CA PHE A 143 12.41 -6.70 4.80
C PHE A 143 13.08 -5.34 4.54
N LEU A 144 14.41 -5.30 4.41
CA LEU A 144 15.14 -4.04 4.17
C LEU A 144 14.71 -3.37 2.87
N VAL A 145 14.59 -4.15 1.79
CA VAL A 145 14.13 -3.64 0.48
C VAL A 145 12.71 -3.10 0.57
N VAL A 146 11.80 -3.87 1.17
CA VAL A 146 10.39 -3.46 1.31
C VAL A 146 10.27 -2.20 2.15
N TYR A 147 10.98 -2.13 3.26
CA TYR A 147 11.00 -0.95 4.14
C TYR A 147 11.55 0.29 3.40
N ALA A 148 12.62 0.12 2.62
CA ALA A 148 13.16 1.17 1.78
C ALA A 148 12.14 1.65 0.74
N VAL A 149 11.46 0.74 0.04
CA VAL A 149 10.44 1.09 -0.96
C VAL A 149 9.28 1.86 -0.31
N LEU A 150 8.75 1.39 0.82
CA LEU A 150 7.61 2.04 1.50
C LEU A 150 7.98 3.40 2.12
N GLY A 151 9.24 3.55 2.57
CA GLY A 151 9.74 4.77 3.21
C GLY A 151 10.32 5.81 2.27
N PHE A 152 11.20 5.41 1.35
CA PHE A 152 12.03 6.32 0.56
C PHE A 152 11.44 6.70 -0.80
N LEU A 153 10.65 5.82 -1.44
CA LEU A 153 10.17 6.09 -2.81
C LEU A 153 9.39 7.41 -2.90
N LYS A 154 8.60 7.74 -1.88
CA LYS A 154 7.87 9.02 -1.80
C LYS A 154 8.76 10.26 -1.67
N LYS A 155 9.97 10.10 -1.13
CA LYS A 155 10.92 11.23 -1.00
C LYS A 155 11.67 11.48 -2.30
N ILE A 156 11.90 10.43 -3.09
CA ILE A 156 12.64 10.50 -4.35
C ILE A 156 11.73 10.97 -5.49
N ILE A 157 10.51 10.42 -5.56
CA ILE A 157 9.52 10.80 -6.56
C ILE A 157 8.65 11.91 -5.94
N LYS A 158 9.03 13.16 -6.17
CA LYS A 158 8.19 14.32 -5.90
C LYS A 158 7.09 14.36 -6.96
N ILE A 159 6.04 13.58 -6.78
CA ILE A 159 4.80 13.79 -7.53
C ILE A 159 4.15 14.98 -6.86
N SER A 160 4.13 16.14 -7.52
CA SER A 160 3.31 17.28 -7.09
C SER A 160 1.87 16.78 -6.97
N PRO A 161 1.22 16.95 -5.82
CA PRO A 161 -0.16 16.53 -5.70
C PRO A 161 -1.01 17.42 -6.61
N VAL A 162 -1.51 16.85 -7.71
CA VAL A 162 -2.51 17.54 -8.55
C VAL A 162 -3.69 17.88 -7.67
N ARG A 163 -3.88 19.16 -7.41
CA ARG A 163 -4.97 19.65 -6.60
C ARG A 163 -6.13 20.05 -7.48
N LYS A 164 -7.35 19.76 -7.03
CA LYS A 164 -8.56 20.13 -7.77
C LYS A 164 -9.17 21.38 -7.17
N LEU A 165 -9.34 22.38 -8.01
CA LEU A 165 -9.97 23.65 -7.68
C LEU A 165 -11.28 23.76 -8.43
N LYS A 166 -12.39 23.87 -7.71
CA LYS A 166 -13.72 24.10 -8.28
C LYS A 166 -14.03 25.58 -8.20
N ILE A 167 -14.35 26.17 -9.33
CA ILE A 167 -14.72 27.57 -9.45
C ILE A 167 -16.11 27.65 -10.07
N GLU A 168 -17.05 28.30 -9.38
CA GLU A 168 -18.38 28.63 -9.87
C GLU A 168 -18.47 30.13 -10.15
N TYR A 169 -18.90 30.49 -11.35
CA TYR A 169 -18.89 31.87 -11.78
C TYR A 169 -20.02 32.21 -12.78
N LYS A 170 -20.31 33.51 -12.90
CA LYS A 170 -21.18 34.12 -13.90
C LYS A 170 -20.34 34.67 -15.05
N HIS A 171 -20.97 35.10 -16.16
CA HIS A 171 -20.32 35.78 -17.27
C HIS A 171 -19.09 35.02 -17.83
N LYS A 172 -19.37 33.96 -18.63
CA LYS A 172 -18.40 32.97 -19.08
C LYS A 172 -17.11 33.54 -19.67
N LEU A 173 -17.19 34.52 -20.55
CA LEU A 173 -16.02 34.99 -21.32
C LEU A 173 -15.06 35.81 -20.46
N ASP A 174 -15.57 36.80 -19.75
CA ASP A 174 -14.75 37.72 -18.96
C ASP A 174 -14.11 37.03 -17.75
N THR A 175 -14.91 36.23 -17.06
CA THR A 175 -14.42 35.52 -15.87
C THR A 175 -13.43 34.42 -16.25
N LYS A 176 -13.64 33.70 -17.36
CA LYS A 176 -12.68 32.71 -17.83
C LYS A 176 -11.35 33.37 -18.18
N LYS A 177 -11.38 34.50 -18.89
CA LYS A 177 -10.14 35.25 -19.22
C LYS A 177 -9.39 35.68 -17.98
N PHE A 178 -10.08 36.17 -16.96
CA PHE A 178 -9.49 36.53 -15.67
C PHE A 178 -8.83 35.32 -14.98
N ILE A 179 -9.50 34.14 -14.95
CA ILE A 179 -8.96 32.91 -14.36
C ILE A 179 -7.68 32.48 -15.10
N ASP A 180 -7.73 32.47 -16.44
CA ASP A 180 -6.60 32.06 -17.27
C ASP A 180 -5.40 33.01 -17.08
N GLU A 181 -5.63 34.33 -17.03
CA GLU A 181 -4.61 35.34 -16.75
C GLU A 181 -4.04 35.22 -15.31
N TYR A 182 -4.90 34.91 -14.34
CA TYR A 182 -4.47 34.68 -12.96
C TYR A 182 -3.53 33.48 -12.87
N PHE A 183 -3.87 32.38 -13.51
CA PHE A 183 -3.04 31.17 -13.53
C PHE A 183 -1.68 31.43 -14.22
N GLN A 184 -1.67 32.17 -15.33
CA GLN A 184 -0.44 32.52 -16.02
C GLN A 184 0.49 33.41 -15.14
N ARG A 185 -0.05 34.43 -14.46
CA ARG A 185 0.73 35.32 -13.58
C ARG A 185 1.40 34.59 -12.41
N HIS A 186 0.80 33.51 -11.97
CA HIS A 186 1.26 32.78 -10.79
C HIS A 186 1.92 31.44 -11.12
N ASP A 187 2.32 31.21 -12.38
CA ASP A 187 2.97 29.96 -12.86
C ASP A 187 2.18 28.70 -12.48
N ILE A 188 0.84 28.80 -12.51
CA ILE A 188 -0.05 27.66 -12.23
C ILE A 188 -0.28 26.89 -13.52
N THR A 189 0.14 25.63 -13.54
CA THR A 189 -0.09 24.74 -14.68
C THR A 189 -1.43 24.01 -14.55
N VAL A 190 -2.24 24.08 -15.61
CA VAL A 190 -3.53 23.39 -15.69
C VAL A 190 -3.34 22.09 -16.44
N GLU A 191 -3.48 20.94 -15.75
CA GLU A 191 -3.37 19.61 -16.35
C GLU A 191 -4.69 19.14 -16.99
N GLY A 192 -5.83 19.62 -16.47
CA GLY A 192 -7.12 19.25 -16.99
C GLY A 192 -8.24 20.13 -16.46
N VAL A 193 -9.33 20.26 -17.23
CA VAL A 193 -10.50 21.04 -16.87
C VAL A 193 -11.75 20.20 -17.09
N ARG A 194 -12.62 20.12 -16.10
CA ARG A 194 -14.00 19.63 -16.26
C ARG A 194 -14.94 20.82 -16.20
N PHE A 195 -15.85 20.88 -17.15
CA PHE A 195 -16.78 21.98 -17.31
C PHE A 195 -18.22 21.47 -17.16
N SER A 196 -19.02 22.19 -16.37
CA SER A 196 -20.47 21.98 -16.29
C SER A 196 -21.19 23.31 -16.20
N VAL A 197 -22.45 23.31 -16.60
CA VAL A 197 -23.32 24.51 -16.54
C VAL A 197 -24.61 24.13 -15.86
N SER A 198 -25.04 24.95 -14.91
CA SER A 198 -26.32 24.82 -14.23
C SER A 198 -27.11 26.16 -14.34
N ASN A 199 -28.43 26.07 -14.34
CA ASN A 199 -29.29 27.25 -14.29
C ASN A 199 -29.83 27.38 -12.87
N PHE A 200 -29.66 28.57 -12.28
CA PHE A 200 -30.19 28.91 -10.98
C PHE A 200 -30.86 30.28 -11.06
N ASN A 201 -32.19 30.37 -10.79
CA ASN A 201 -32.97 31.60 -10.87
C ASN A 201 -32.74 32.43 -12.15
N ASP A 202 -32.93 31.78 -13.33
CA ASP A 202 -32.69 32.36 -14.66
C ASP A 202 -31.27 32.86 -14.95
N THR A 203 -30.35 32.63 -14.06
CA THR A 203 -28.93 32.93 -14.26
C THR A 203 -28.15 31.64 -14.56
N LYS A 204 -27.33 31.63 -15.64
CA LYS A 204 -26.40 30.52 -15.92
C LYS A 204 -25.19 30.59 -15.00
N ILE A 205 -24.97 29.53 -14.23
CA ILE A 205 -23.79 29.35 -13.40
C ILE A 205 -22.86 28.35 -14.11
N TYR A 206 -21.65 28.79 -14.35
CA TYR A 206 -20.60 28.00 -14.96
C TYR A 206 -19.71 27.41 -13.85
N THR A 207 -19.50 26.11 -13.89
CA THR A 207 -18.64 25.41 -12.92
C THR A 207 -17.48 24.78 -13.64
N ASN A 208 -16.27 25.20 -13.30
CA ASN A 208 -15.04 24.58 -13.78
C ASN A 208 -14.33 23.87 -12.62
N VAL A 209 -13.90 22.63 -12.83
CA VAL A 209 -13.01 21.92 -11.93
C VAL A 209 -11.67 21.80 -12.64
N TYR A 210 -10.73 22.61 -12.19
CA TYR A 210 -9.37 22.63 -12.67
C TYR A 210 -8.51 21.64 -11.89
N SER A 211 -7.75 20.81 -12.61
CA SER A 211 -6.65 20.04 -12.04
C SER A 211 -5.39 20.88 -12.20
N ILE A 212 -4.89 21.45 -11.10
CA ILE A 212 -3.78 22.41 -11.12
C ILE A 212 -2.55 21.86 -10.42
N ASP A 213 -1.38 22.17 -10.98
CA ASP A 213 -0.07 22.05 -10.36
C ASP A 213 0.54 23.45 -10.20
N PHE A 214 1.06 23.74 -9.03
CA PHE A 214 1.68 25.02 -8.72
C PHE A 214 2.89 24.81 -7.81
N GLY A 215 3.90 25.65 -8.02
CA GLY A 215 5.17 25.59 -7.30
C GLY A 215 5.01 25.86 -5.79
N LYS A 216 6.10 25.68 -5.05
CA LYS A 216 6.13 25.85 -3.58
C LYS A 216 5.95 27.30 -3.09
N ASN A 217 5.94 28.27 -3.97
CA ASN A 217 5.98 29.69 -3.61
C ASN A 217 4.61 30.33 -3.38
N ILE A 218 3.52 29.61 -3.62
CA ILE A 218 2.15 30.13 -3.46
C ILE A 218 1.40 29.17 -2.58
N ASP A 219 0.72 29.72 -1.55
CA ASP A 219 -0.18 28.90 -0.75
C ASP A 219 -1.54 28.76 -1.47
N TYR A 220 -2.20 27.67 -1.18
CA TYR A 220 -3.51 27.37 -1.74
C TYR A 220 -4.56 28.40 -1.32
N VAL A 221 -4.40 28.97 -0.13
CA VAL A 221 -5.26 30.02 0.41
C VAL A 221 -5.16 31.27 -0.46
N ASP A 222 -3.94 31.66 -0.86
CA ASP A 222 -3.71 32.83 -1.71
C ASP A 222 -4.40 32.69 -3.08
N ILE A 223 -4.40 31.47 -3.63
CA ILE A 223 -5.10 31.19 -4.90
C ILE A 223 -6.61 31.35 -4.75
N VAL A 224 -7.17 30.81 -3.67
CA VAL A 224 -8.62 30.93 -3.40
C VAL A 224 -9.01 32.38 -3.18
N GLU A 225 -8.25 33.10 -2.38
CA GLU A 225 -8.50 34.55 -2.11
C GLU A 225 -8.36 35.39 -3.37
N GLY A 226 -7.27 35.20 -4.13
CA GLY A 226 -7.07 35.99 -5.36
C GLY A 226 -8.11 35.75 -6.43
N LEU A 227 -8.62 34.53 -6.58
CA LEU A 227 -9.69 34.23 -7.51
C LEU A 227 -11.07 34.75 -7.00
N SER A 228 -11.28 34.75 -5.70
CA SER A 228 -12.54 35.25 -5.11
C SER A 228 -12.69 36.75 -5.16
N MET A 229 -11.63 37.51 -5.47
CA MET A 229 -11.71 38.99 -5.63
C MET A 229 -12.52 39.43 -6.86
N ASN A 230 -12.77 38.54 -7.81
CA ASN A 230 -13.57 38.88 -8.97
C ASN A 230 -15.07 38.79 -8.67
N GLU A 231 -15.81 39.87 -8.90
CA GLU A 231 -17.24 39.98 -8.60
C GLU A 231 -18.12 38.93 -9.31
N ASN A 232 -17.66 38.38 -10.41
CA ASN A 232 -18.35 37.33 -11.16
C ASN A 232 -18.10 35.92 -10.60
N VAL A 233 -17.12 35.76 -9.71
CA VAL A 233 -16.84 34.47 -9.06
C VAL A 233 -17.76 34.33 -7.85
N ILE A 234 -18.57 33.27 -7.85
CA ILE A 234 -19.58 33.00 -6.82
C ILE A 234 -18.96 32.15 -5.70
N LYS A 235 -18.17 31.14 -6.10
CA LYS A 235 -17.60 30.16 -5.16
C LYS A 235 -16.29 29.63 -5.68
N VAL A 236 -15.31 29.54 -4.80
CA VAL A 236 -14.06 28.81 -5.03
C VAL A 236 -13.91 27.81 -3.91
N GLU A 237 -13.77 26.55 -4.25
CA GLU A 237 -13.58 25.48 -3.26
C GLU A 237 -12.56 24.46 -3.70
N THR A 238 -11.91 23.88 -2.71
CA THR A 238 -10.92 22.81 -2.90
C THR A 238 -11.62 21.45 -2.87
N ILE A 239 -11.32 20.59 -3.82
CA ILE A 239 -11.80 19.22 -3.81
C ILE A 239 -10.60 18.32 -3.43
N ASN A 240 -10.65 17.77 -2.22
CA ASN A 240 -9.71 16.74 -1.82
C ASN A 240 -10.03 15.44 -2.59
N VAL A 241 -9.04 14.89 -3.27
CA VAL A 241 -9.13 13.61 -3.98
C VAL A 241 -8.80 12.45 -3.07
#